data_c22e7e4384d3a22dbc6c7dd0e48a9f48
#
_entry.id   c22e7e4384d3a22dbc6c7dd0e48a9f48
#
_cell.length_a   1.000
_cell.length_b   1.000
_cell.length_c   1.000
_cell.angle_alpha   90.00
_cell.angle_beta   90.00
_cell.angle_gamma   90.00
#
_symmetry.space_group_name_H-M   'P 1'
#
loop_
_entity.id
_entity.type
_entity.pdbx_description
1 polymer ?
#
loop_
_entity_poly.entity_id
_entity_poly.type
_entity_poly.pdbx_seq_one_letter_code
_entity_poly.pdbx_strand_id
1 'polypeptide(L)'
;VSCERPLLATCNWQLTTFMYLYAKAIHIIFVVCWMAGLFYMVRLFIYHTEAKSKPEHEYTILHKQFVLMERKLWWVITTPSMYLTIIAAAVMLHLNPAWWIQPWLHVKLVFVLGLIVYHFVCQRIMFQLAAEKSGWTSIKLRLWNELATVLLFAIVFTVVLKSAINWIYGVVGLLLFAVMLMVAVKIYKKFREKG
;
A
#
# COMPACT_ATOMS: atom_id res chain seq x y z
N VAL A 1 -16.20 -39.61 -34.59
CA VAL A 1 -16.86 -38.52 -33.88
C VAL A 1 -16.14 -38.24 -32.56
N SER A 2 -14.80 -38.16 -32.52
CA SER A 2 -14.08 -38.04 -31.25
C SER A 2 -12.94 -37.00 -31.26
N CYS A 3 -12.87 -36.12 -32.25
CA CYS A 3 -11.71 -35.20 -32.44
C CYS A 3 -11.95 -33.74 -31.99
N GLU A 4 -13.12 -33.37 -31.58
CA GLU A 4 -13.42 -31.96 -31.22
C GLU A 4 -13.16 -31.57 -29.73
N ARG A 5 -13.13 -32.56 -28.82
CA ARG A 5 -12.95 -32.29 -27.39
C ARG A 5 -11.55 -31.72 -27.02
N PRO A 6 -10.42 -32.16 -27.59
CA PRO A 6 -9.12 -31.64 -27.22
C PRO A 6 -8.92 -30.17 -27.68
N LEU A 7 -9.49 -29.78 -28.83
CA LEU A 7 -9.38 -28.40 -29.34
C LEU A 7 -10.14 -27.38 -28.49
N LEU A 8 -11.32 -27.72 -28.01
CA LEU A 8 -12.09 -26.86 -27.11
C LEU A 8 -11.43 -26.72 -25.73
N ALA A 9 -10.83 -27.78 -25.22
CA ALA A 9 -10.12 -27.76 -23.95
C ALA A 9 -8.84 -26.89 -24.03
N THR A 10 -8.09 -26.99 -25.13
CA THR A 10 -6.89 -26.16 -25.35
C THR A 10 -7.25 -24.68 -25.57
N CYS A 11 -8.32 -24.37 -26.30
CA CYS A 11 -8.80 -23.02 -26.49
C CYS A 11 -9.25 -22.37 -25.17
N ASN A 12 -9.99 -23.12 -24.34
CA ASN A 12 -10.44 -22.63 -23.04
C ASN A 12 -9.27 -22.39 -22.07
N TRP A 13 -8.26 -23.26 -22.07
CA TRP A 13 -7.06 -23.09 -21.27
C TRP A 13 -6.24 -21.85 -21.66
N GLN A 14 -6.08 -21.61 -22.95
CA GLN A 14 -5.39 -20.42 -23.45
C GLN A 14 -6.11 -19.14 -23.07
N LEU A 15 -7.44 -19.11 -23.20
CA LEU A 15 -8.26 -17.95 -22.82
C LEU A 15 -8.16 -17.65 -21.32
N THR A 16 -8.22 -18.68 -20.46
CA THR A 16 -8.11 -18.52 -19.00
C THR A 16 -6.72 -17.99 -18.61
N THR A 17 -5.66 -18.50 -19.23
CA THR A 17 -4.29 -18.05 -19.02
C THR A 17 -4.14 -16.58 -19.44
N PHE A 18 -4.70 -16.21 -20.56
CA PHE A 18 -4.68 -14.86 -21.07
C PHE A 18 -5.39 -13.88 -20.10
N MET A 19 -6.62 -14.19 -19.71
CA MET A 19 -7.38 -13.40 -18.74
C MET A 19 -6.63 -13.24 -17.40
N TYR A 20 -5.97 -14.30 -16.93
CA TYR A 20 -5.16 -14.25 -15.73
C TYR A 20 -3.98 -13.27 -15.85
N LEU A 21 -3.26 -13.28 -16.99
CA LEU A 21 -2.13 -12.38 -17.21
C LEU A 21 -2.56 -10.91 -17.24
N TYR A 22 -3.71 -10.60 -17.86
CA TYR A 22 -4.26 -9.25 -17.84
C TYR A 22 -4.69 -8.82 -16.42
N ALA A 23 -5.41 -9.67 -15.70
CA ALA A 23 -5.80 -9.41 -14.33
C ALA A 23 -4.57 -9.15 -13.44
N LYS A 24 -3.50 -9.93 -13.64
CA LYS A 24 -2.22 -9.75 -12.93
C LYS A 24 -1.55 -8.42 -13.26
N ALA A 25 -1.51 -8.03 -14.53
CA ALA A 25 -0.94 -6.75 -14.96
C ALA A 25 -1.72 -5.57 -14.35
N ILE A 26 -3.04 -5.60 -14.42
CA ILE A 26 -3.92 -4.60 -13.82
C ILE A 26 -3.71 -4.54 -12.32
N HIS A 27 -3.65 -5.69 -11.63
CA HIS A 27 -3.38 -5.76 -10.19
C HIS A 27 -2.08 -5.06 -9.83
N ILE A 28 -0.99 -5.34 -10.54
CA ILE A 28 0.33 -4.73 -10.27
C ILE A 28 0.29 -3.22 -10.48
N ILE A 29 -0.31 -2.74 -11.57
CA ILE A 29 -0.43 -1.30 -11.86
C ILE A 29 -1.16 -0.59 -10.72
N PHE A 30 -2.31 -1.12 -10.28
CA PHE A 30 -3.10 -0.48 -9.23
C PHE A 30 -2.50 -0.64 -7.84
N VAL A 31 -1.73 -1.70 -7.56
CA VAL A 31 -0.89 -1.77 -6.35
C VAL A 31 0.10 -0.62 -6.31
N VAL A 32 0.80 -0.34 -7.41
CA VAL A 32 1.76 0.78 -7.49
C VAL A 32 1.05 2.13 -7.28
N CYS A 33 -0.09 2.36 -7.97
CA CYS A 33 -0.88 3.58 -7.81
C CYS A 33 -1.38 3.77 -6.37
N TRP A 34 -1.89 2.70 -5.74
CA TRP A 34 -2.37 2.73 -4.36
C TRP A 34 -1.26 3.05 -3.37
N MET A 35 -0.10 2.38 -3.48
CA MET A 35 1.05 2.63 -2.61
C MET A 35 1.63 4.03 -2.80
N ALA A 36 1.77 4.50 -4.04
CA ALA A 36 2.19 5.87 -4.33
C ALA A 36 1.25 6.90 -3.70
N GLY A 37 -0.07 6.67 -3.82
CA GLY A 37 -1.09 7.50 -3.17
C GLY A 37 -0.95 7.54 -1.66
N LEU A 38 -0.75 6.39 -0.99
CA LEU A 38 -0.58 6.31 0.46
C LEU A 38 0.68 7.04 0.94
N PHE A 39 1.83 6.83 0.28
CA PHE A 39 3.08 7.50 0.63
C PHE A 39 3.00 9.03 0.46
N TYR A 40 2.40 9.48 -0.63
CA TYR A 40 2.26 10.91 -0.87
C TYR A 40 1.25 11.55 0.07
N MET A 41 0.17 10.85 0.42
CA MET A 41 -0.84 11.32 1.38
C MET A 41 -0.23 11.64 2.74
N VAL A 42 0.57 10.72 3.29
CA VAL A 42 1.20 10.96 4.61
C VAL A 42 2.20 12.12 4.56
N ARG A 43 2.88 12.33 3.43
CA ARG A 43 3.72 13.54 3.24
C ARG A 43 2.89 14.82 3.26
N LEU A 44 1.73 14.84 2.62
CA LEU A 44 0.82 15.98 2.70
C LEU A 44 0.37 16.25 4.14
N PHE A 45 0.03 15.19 4.91
CA PHE A 45 -0.32 15.33 6.32
C PHE A 45 0.81 15.96 7.15
N ILE A 46 2.06 15.59 6.89
CA ILE A 46 3.21 16.18 7.57
C ILE A 46 3.28 17.67 7.27
N TYR A 47 3.25 18.08 6.00
CA TYR A 47 3.30 19.49 5.61
C TYR A 47 2.10 20.29 6.12
N HIS A 48 0.89 19.70 6.09
CA HIS A 48 -0.31 20.31 6.62
C HIS A 48 -0.20 20.54 8.14
N THR A 49 0.37 19.57 8.86
CA THR A 49 0.60 19.72 10.31
C THR A 49 1.69 20.76 10.60
N GLU A 50 2.76 20.81 9.82
CA GLU A 50 3.85 21.78 9.95
C GLU A 50 3.40 23.21 9.58
N ALA A 51 2.42 23.35 8.67
CA ALA A 51 1.85 24.64 8.33
C ALA A 51 1.17 25.36 9.52
N LYS A 52 0.74 24.62 10.57
CA LYS A 52 0.15 25.20 11.79
C LYS A 52 1.11 26.10 12.57
N SER A 53 2.42 25.99 12.34
CA SER A 53 3.42 26.86 12.97
C SER A 53 3.64 28.18 12.24
N LYS A 54 2.97 28.39 11.10
CA LYS A 54 3.07 29.62 10.30
C LYS A 54 2.13 30.72 10.81
N PRO A 55 2.38 31.98 10.43
CA PRO A 55 1.46 33.08 10.73
C PRO A 55 0.04 32.78 10.24
N GLU A 56 -0.98 33.24 10.94
CA GLU A 56 -2.38 32.87 10.70
C GLU A 56 -2.86 33.12 9.27
N HIS A 57 -2.44 34.22 8.66
CA HIS A 57 -2.78 34.52 7.26
C HIS A 57 -2.19 33.48 6.29
N GLU A 58 -0.94 33.12 6.48
CA GLU A 58 -0.24 32.11 5.66
C GLU A 58 -0.84 30.72 5.90
N TYR A 59 -1.09 30.37 7.16
CA TYR A 59 -1.74 29.11 7.54
C TYR A 59 -3.10 28.94 6.88
N THR A 60 -3.94 29.96 6.88
CA THR A 60 -5.29 29.89 6.29
C THR A 60 -5.26 29.55 4.80
N ILE A 61 -4.30 30.12 4.06
CA ILE A 61 -4.13 29.84 2.63
C ILE A 61 -3.63 28.39 2.43
N LEU A 62 -2.59 27.99 3.17
CA LEU A 62 -1.98 26.66 3.09
C LEU A 62 -2.96 25.57 3.50
N HIS A 63 -3.74 25.77 4.57
CA HIS A 63 -4.76 24.83 5.02
C HIS A 63 -5.78 24.52 3.92
N LYS A 64 -6.36 25.56 3.31
CA LYS A 64 -7.30 25.38 2.18
C LYS A 64 -6.67 24.60 1.03
N GLN A 65 -5.42 24.91 0.70
CA GLN A 65 -4.68 24.24 -0.36
C GLN A 65 -4.43 22.76 -0.02
N PHE A 66 -3.95 22.44 1.19
CA PHE A 66 -3.71 21.07 1.61
C PHE A 66 -4.99 20.25 1.66
N VAL A 67 -6.07 20.76 2.22
CA VAL A 67 -7.37 20.07 2.25
C VAL A 67 -7.85 19.72 0.84
N LEU A 68 -7.68 20.64 -0.12
CA LEU A 68 -8.04 20.38 -1.52
C LEU A 68 -7.17 19.27 -2.14
N MET A 69 -5.85 19.35 -1.94
CA MET A 69 -4.89 18.37 -2.48
C MET A 69 -5.11 16.98 -1.89
N GLU A 70 -5.24 16.87 -0.57
CA GLU A 70 -5.51 15.63 0.16
C GLU A 70 -6.80 14.98 -0.31
N ARG A 71 -7.89 15.76 -0.44
CA ARG A 71 -9.18 15.25 -0.89
C ARG A 71 -9.13 14.75 -2.33
N LYS A 72 -8.47 15.48 -3.24
CA LYS A 72 -8.31 15.06 -4.64
C LYS A 72 -7.47 13.79 -4.76
N LEU A 73 -6.32 13.74 -4.09
CA LEU A 73 -5.44 12.57 -4.09
C LEU A 73 -6.17 11.32 -3.55
N TRP A 74 -6.94 11.52 -2.46
CA TRP A 74 -7.65 10.43 -1.81
C TRP A 74 -8.74 9.81 -2.68
N TRP A 75 -9.64 10.65 -3.20
CA TRP A 75 -10.82 10.17 -3.90
C TRP A 75 -10.58 9.88 -5.38
N VAL A 76 -9.61 10.51 -6.03
CA VAL A 76 -9.35 10.30 -7.46
C VAL A 76 -8.32 9.19 -7.71
N ILE A 77 -7.34 9.02 -6.82
CA ILE A 77 -6.23 8.10 -7.05
C ILE A 77 -6.21 6.99 -6.00
N THR A 78 -6.05 7.33 -4.71
CA THR A 78 -5.72 6.35 -3.68
C THR A 78 -6.83 5.34 -3.44
N THR A 79 -8.05 5.78 -3.22
CA THR A 79 -9.22 4.93 -2.94
C THR A 79 -9.66 4.09 -4.14
N PRO A 80 -9.79 4.65 -5.36
CA PRO A 80 -10.11 3.83 -6.54
C PRO A 80 -9.04 2.77 -6.82
N SER A 81 -7.75 3.11 -6.67
CA SER A 81 -6.66 2.16 -6.87
C SER A 81 -6.71 1.00 -5.87
N MET A 82 -7.08 1.25 -4.61
CA MET A 82 -7.32 0.20 -3.62
C MET A 82 -8.41 -0.78 -4.09
N TYR A 83 -9.57 -0.26 -4.49
CA TYR A 83 -10.67 -1.11 -4.95
C TYR A 83 -10.30 -1.92 -6.18
N LEU A 84 -9.67 -1.29 -7.18
CA LEU A 84 -9.25 -1.98 -8.40
C LEU A 84 -8.18 -3.04 -8.13
N THR A 85 -7.27 -2.79 -7.17
CA THR A 85 -6.31 -3.79 -6.70
C THR A 85 -7.01 -5.01 -6.11
N ILE A 86 -8.01 -4.80 -5.25
CA ILE A 86 -8.75 -5.88 -4.59
C ILE A 86 -9.59 -6.67 -5.60
N ILE A 87 -10.29 -5.98 -6.50
CA ILE A 87 -11.11 -6.61 -7.56
C ILE A 87 -10.22 -7.47 -8.47
N ALA A 88 -9.09 -6.93 -8.95
CA ALA A 88 -8.16 -7.68 -9.78
C ALA A 88 -7.58 -8.90 -9.05
N ALA A 89 -7.27 -8.78 -7.74
CA ALA A 89 -6.84 -9.91 -6.92
C ALA A 89 -7.93 -10.98 -6.79
N ALA A 90 -9.18 -10.58 -6.58
CA ALA A 90 -10.32 -11.51 -6.50
C ALA A 90 -10.53 -12.28 -7.81
N VAL A 91 -10.42 -11.60 -8.96
CA VAL A 91 -10.47 -12.22 -10.29
C VAL A 91 -9.36 -13.25 -10.44
N MET A 92 -8.12 -12.92 -10.04
CA MET A 92 -6.98 -13.85 -10.11
C MET A 92 -7.19 -15.10 -9.25
N LEU A 93 -7.75 -14.94 -8.04
CA LEU A 93 -8.05 -16.05 -7.14
C LEU A 93 -9.20 -16.92 -7.67
N HIS A 94 -10.20 -16.31 -8.31
CA HIS A 94 -11.27 -17.05 -8.96
C HIS A 94 -10.77 -17.87 -10.15
N LEU A 95 -9.87 -17.32 -10.97
CA LEU A 95 -9.28 -18.02 -12.12
C LEU A 95 -8.30 -19.13 -11.71
N ASN A 96 -7.74 -19.08 -10.50
CA ASN A 96 -6.81 -20.10 -9.99
C ASN A 96 -7.10 -20.45 -8.52
N PRO A 97 -8.15 -21.27 -8.25
CA PRO A 97 -8.56 -21.65 -6.90
C PRO A 97 -7.50 -22.44 -6.12
N ALA A 98 -6.54 -23.09 -6.81
CA ALA A 98 -5.47 -23.85 -6.16
C ALA A 98 -4.58 -22.99 -5.24
N TRP A 99 -4.62 -21.67 -5.38
CA TRP A 99 -3.86 -20.79 -4.51
C TRP A 99 -4.41 -20.70 -3.09
N TRP A 100 -5.70 -20.97 -2.88
CA TRP A 100 -6.29 -20.98 -1.55
C TRP A 100 -5.65 -21.97 -0.58
N ILE A 101 -5.03 -23.04 -1.10
CA ILE A 101 -4.35 -24.08 -0.30
C ILE A 101 -2.92 -23.61 0.09
N GLN A 102 -2.40 -22.57 -0.53
CA GLN A 102 -1.02 -22.14 -0.37
C GLN A 102 -0.81 -21.28 0.89
N PRO A 103 0.09 -21.68 1.82
CA PRO A 103 0.33 -20.95 3.07
C PRO A 103 0.77 -19.49 2.86
N TRP A 104 1.60 -19.24 1.85
CA TRP A 104 2.08 -17.88 1.56
C TRP A 104 0.94 -16.90 1.24
N LEU A 105 -0.17 -17.38 0.65
CA LEU A 105 -1.32 -16.54 0.36
C LEU A 105 -1.98 -16.02 1.64
N HIS A 106 -2.16 -16.89 2.65
CA HIS A 106 -2.77 -16.51 3.93
C HIS A 106 -1.92 -15.45 4.65
N VAL A 107 -0.59 -15.63 4.67
CA VAL A 107 0.33 -14.63 5.24
C VAL A 107 0.23 -13.31 4.49
N LYS A 108 0.22 -13.34 3.15
CA LYS A 108 0.00 -12.14 2.33
C LYS A 108 -1.32 -11.45 2.66
N LEU A 109 -2.42 -12.20 2.80
CA LEU A 109 -3.74 -11.63 3.10
C LEU A 109 -3.76 -10.93 4.46
N VAL A 110 -3.05 -11.43 5.47
CA VAL A 110 -2.90 -10.75 6.76
C VAL A 110 -2.21 -9.40 6.60
N PHE A 111 -1.11 -9.31 5.84
CA PHE A 111 -0.44 -8.04 5.57
C PHE A 111 -1.30 -7.09 4.73
N VAL A 112 -2.03 -7.61 3.75
CA VAL A 112 -2.97 -6.80 2.95
C VAL A 112 -4.09 -6.26 3.82
N LEU A 113 -4.64 -7.05 4.75
CA LEU A 113 -5.62 -6.58 5.73
C LEU A 113 -5.03 -5.45 6.59
N GLY A 114 -3.79 -5.60 7.07
CA GLY A 114 -3.06 -4.54 7.76
C GLY A 114 -2.94 -3.26 6.92
N LEU A 115 -2.66 -3.39 5.62
CA LEU A 115 -2.60 -2.25 4.70
C LEU A 115 -3.97 -1.59 4.47
N ILE A 116 -5.06 -2.37 4.45
CA ILE A 116 -6.43 -1.85 4.37
C ILE A 116 -6.78 -1.07 5.64
N VAL A 117 -6.45 -1.60 6.82
CA VAL A 117 -6.61 -0.88 8.09
C VAL A 117 -5.81 0.43 8.08
N TYR A 118 -4.55 0.38 7.63
CA TYR A 118 -3.70 1.56 7.45
C TYR A 118 -4.37 2.61 6.54
N HIS A 119 -4.95 2.20 5.42
CA HIS A 119 -5.69 3.07 4.50
C HIS A 119 -6.84 3.80 5.22
N PHE A 120 -7.69 3.10 5.96
CA PHE A 120 -8.80 3.73 6.68
C PHE A 120 -8.35 4.63 7.83
N VAL A 121 -7.22 4.33 8.47
CA VAL A 121 -6.63 5.24 9.46
C VAL A 121 -6.13 6.51 8.78
N CYS A 122 -5.49 6.44 7.60
CA CYS A 122 -5.11 7.61 6.82
C CYS A 122 -6.33 8.46 6.42
N GLN A 123 -7.44 7.81 6.03
CA GLN A 123 -8.70 8.51 5.76
C GLN A 123 -9.20 9.28 6.99
N ARG A 124 -9.14 8.67 8.16
CA ARG A 124 -9.54 9.31 9.41
C ARG A 124 -8.64 10.51 9.75
N ILE A 125 -7.32 10.37 9.54
CA ILE A 125 -6.37 11.47 9.74
C ILE A 125 -6.68 12.64 8.80
N MET A 126 -6.97 12.37 7.51
CA MET A 126 -7.37 13.39 6.54
C MET A 126 -8.59 14.19 7.01
N PHE A 127 -9.63 13.51 7.48
CA PHE A 127 -10.81 14.21 8.01
C PHE A 127 -10.52 15.02 9.28
N GLN A 128 -9.67 14.51 10.16
CA GLN A 128 -9.27 15.23 11.37
C GLN A 128 -8.43 16.47 11.07
N LEU A 129 -7.54 16.40 10.07
CA LEU A 129 -6.74 17.54 9.63
C LEU A 129 -7.63 18.61 8.96
N ALA A 130 -8.55 18.19 8.08
CA ALA A 130 -9.50 19.09 7.44
C ALA A 130 -10.44 19.80 8.43
N ALA A 131 -10.77 19.15 9.55
CA ALA A 131 -11.58 19.72 10.63
C ALA A 131 -10.76 20.45 11.71
N GLU A 132 -9.44 20.59 11.54
CA GLU A 132 -8.49 21.18 12.50
C GLU A 132 -8.46 20.49 13.88
N LYS A 133 -9.01 19.28 13.98
CA LYS A 133 -9.12 18.49 15.23
C LYS A 133 -8.03 17.43 15.37
N SER A 134 -6.98 17.48 14.55
CA SER A 134 -5.94 16.48 14.55
C SER A 134 -4.98 16.64 15.74
N GLY A 135 -4.85 15.59 16.54
CA GLY A 135 -3.81 15.44 17.58
C GLY A 135 -2.50 14.79 17.09
N TRP A 136 -2.36 14.60 15.76
CA TRP A 136 -1.17 14.02 15.19
C TRP A 136 -0.03 15.04 15.08
N THR A 137 1.15 14.66 15.57
CA THR A 137 2.37 15.47 15.42
C THR A 137 3.13 15.04 14.16
N SER A 138 3.93 15.94 13.60
CA SER A 138 4.79 15.69 12.45
C SER A 138 5.68 14.45 12.66
N ILE A 139 6.21 14.25 13.88
CA ILE A 139 7.05 13.10 14.21
C ILE A 139 6.25 11.79 14.16
N LYS A 140 5.04 11.76 14.70
CA LYS A 140 4.16 10.57 14.66
C LYS A 140 3.78 10.22 13.21
N LEU A 141 3.50 11.22 12.38
CA LEU A 141 3.17 11.01 10.97
C LEU A 141 4.37 10.48 10.17
N ARG A 142 5.59 10.94 10.46
CA ARG A 142 6.81 10.38 9.85
C ARG A 142 6.98 8.90 10.21
N LEU A 143 6.79 8.53 11.48
CA LEU A 143 6.83 7.13 11.91
C LEU A 143 5.72 6.30 11.27
N TRP A 144 4.52 6.88 11.13
CA TRP A 144 3.38 6.27 10.44
C TRP A 144 3.69 5.98 8.96
N ASN A 145 4.43 6.85 8.27
CA ASN A 145 4.87 6.61 6.90
C ASN A 145 5.77 5.36 6.77
N GLU A 146 6.66 5.12 7.74
CA GLU A 146 7.53 3.94 7.74
C GLU A 146 6.74 2.63 7.85
N LEU A 147 5.59 2.64 8.54
CA LEU A 147 4.73 1.46 8.64
C LEU A 147 4.21 1.02 7.26
N ALA A 148 3.85 1.96 6.37
CA ALA A 148 3.45 1.63 5.00
C ALA A 148 4.60 0.97 4.22
N THR A 149 5.81 1.48 4.39
CA THR A 149 7.01 0.91 3.78
C THR A 149 7.22 -0.54 4.25
N VAL A 150 7.16 -0.78 5.56
CA VAL A 150 7.32 -2.13 6.14
C VAL A 150 6.24 -3.09 5.60
N LEU A 151 4.97 -2.65 5.53
CA LEU A 151 3.88 -3.46 4.99
C LEU A 151 4.09 -3.79 3.52
N LEU A 152 4.55 -2.83 2.70
CA LEU A 152 4.88 -3.06 1.29
C LEU A 152 5.96 -4.13 1.14
N PHE A 153 7.06 -3.99 1.88
CA PHE A 153 8.13 -4.98 1.85
C PHE A 153 7.63 -6.36 2.28
N ALA A 154 6.86 -6.45 3.37
CA ALA A 154 6.28 -7.71 3.84
C ALA A 154 5.45 -8.41 2.75
N ILE A 155 4.57 -7.66 2.07
CA ILE A 155 3.72 -8.18 1.01
C ILE A 155 4.56 -8.67 -0.17
N VAL A 156 5.54 -7.85 -0.62
CA VAL A 156 6.38 -8.18 -1.78
C VAL A 156 7.25 -9.41 -1.48
N PHE A 157 7.94 -9.44 -0.34
CA PHE A 157 8.76 -10.59 0.03
C PHE A 157 7.94 -11.88 0.14
N THR A 158 6.74 -11.82 0.73
CA THR A 158 5.85 -12.99 0.82
C THR A 158 5.47 -13.53 -0.55
N VAL A 159 5.26 -12.66 -1.54
CA VAL A 159 4.88 -13.05 -2.91
C VAL A 159 6.07 -13.58 -3.71
N VAL A 160 7.25 -12.99 -3.54
CA VAL A 160 8.46 -13.36 -4.32
C VAL A 160 9.06 -14.66 -3.80
N LEU A 161 9.16 -14.80 -2.48
CA LEU A 161 9.81 -15.96 -1.87
C LEU A 161 8.96 -17.23 -1.92
N LYS A 162 7.67 -17.19 -2.15
CA LYS A 162 6.66 -18.28 -2.34
C LYS A 162 7.00 -19.68 -1.80
N SER A 163 8.27 -20.04 -1.71
CA SER A 163 8.77 -21.33 -1.23
C SER A 163 8.78 -21.35 0.29
N ALA A 164 7.99 -22.23 0.83
CA ALA A 164 7.70 -22.46 2.23
C ALA A 164 8.91 -22.81 3.12
N ILE A 165 10.11 -22.85 2.60
CA ILE A 165 11.25 -23.38 3.35
C ILE A 165 11.77 -22.38 4.38
N ASN A 166 11.54 -21.08 4.21
CA ASN A 166 12.13 -20.12 5.15
C ASN A 166 11.32 -18.82 5.35
N TRP A 167 9.99 -18.91 5.47
CA TRP A 167 9.20 -17.74 5.88
C TRP A 167 9.69 -17.16 7.22
N ILE A 168 10.27 -17.97 8.10
CA ILE A 168 10.95 -17.54 9.35
C ILE A 168 12.11 -16.61 9.01
N TYR A 169 12.98 -16.98 8.06
CA TYR A 169 14.06 -16.10 7.62
C TYR A 169 13.54 -14.86 6.86
N GLY A 170 12.42 -14.99 6.16
CA GLY A 170 11.72 -13.85 5.54
C GLY A 170 11.21 -12.86 6.58
N VAL A 171 10.59 -13.34 7.66
CA VAL A 171 10.12 -12.50 8.78
C VAL A 171 11.29 -11.89 9.55
N VAL A 172 12.34 -12.66 9.82
CA VAL A 172 13.56 -12.14 10.46
C VAL A 172 14.23 -11.09 9.56
N GLY A 173 14.35 -11.35 8.26
CA GLY A 173 14.86 -10.36 7.29
C GLY A 173 14.02 -9.09 7.25
N LEU A 174 12.69 -9.20 7.31
CA LEU A 174 11.78 -8.07 7.39
C LEU A 174 11.98 -7.25 8.67
N LEU A 175 12.10 -7.91 9.81
CA LEU A 175 12.37 -7.24 11.09
C LEU A 175 13.72 -6.54 11.08
N LEU A 176 14.77 -7.20 10.57
CA LEU A 176 16.09 -6.58 10.40
C LEU A 176 16.03 -5.37 9.47
N PHE A 177 15.29 -5.47 8.36
CA PHE A 177 15.09 -4.36 7.43
C PHE A 177 14.33 -3.20 8.07
N ALA A 178 13.28 -3.47 8.85
CA ALA A 178 12.54 -2.44 9.59
C ALA A 178 13.43 -1.74 10.62
N VAL A 179 14.28 -2.50 11.34
CA VAL A 179 15.28 -1.95 12.27
C VAL A 179 16.31 -1.11 11.52
N MET A 180 16.82 -1.60 10.39
CA MET A 180 17.77 -0.85 9.56
C MET A 180 17.19 0.48 9.07
N LEU A 181 15.93 0.49 8.62
CA LEU A 181 15.23 1.73 8.23
C LEU A 181 15.09 2.70 9.40
N MET A 182 14.70 2.22 10.59
CA MET A 182 14.60 3.06 11.78
C MET A 182 15.95 3.65 12.19
N VAL A 183 17.02 2.87 12.09
CA VAL A 183 18.38 3.32 12.37
C VAL A 183 18.82 4.36 11.33
N ALA A 184 18.59 4.11 10.05
CA ALA A 184 18.91 5.05 8.97
C ALA A 184 18.21 6.40 9.15
N VAL A 185 16.90 6.38 9.50
CA VAL A 185 16.13 7.60 9.80
C VAL A 185 16.71 8.34 11.02
N LYS A 186 17.08 7.62 12.10
CA LYS A 186 17.72 8.24 13.27
C LYS A 186 19.07 8.85 12.94
N ILE A 187 19.90 8.17 12.15
CA ILE A 187 21.23 8.65 11.71
C ILE A 187 21.05 9.90 10.87
N TYR A 188 20.15 9.88 9.86
CA TYR A 188 19.87 11.03 9.02
C TYR A 188 19.40 12.23 9.85
N LYS A 189 18.51 12.02 10.83
CA LYS A 189 18.05 13.09 11.73
C LYS A 189 19.21 13.70 12.52
N LYS A 190 20.12 12.86 13.05
CA LYS A 190 21.30 13.31 13.82
C LYS A 190 22.27 14.13 12.96
N PHE A 191 22.43 13.78 11.68
CA PHE A 191 23.26 14.58 10.75
C PHE A 191 22.63 15.91 10.41
N ARG A 192 21.30 15.97 10.23
CA ARG A 192 20.58 17.21 9.90
C ARG A 192 20.51 18.20 11.08
N GLU A 193 20.53 17.73 12.32
CA GLU A 193 20.53 18.58 13.52
C GLU A 193 21.93 19.14 13.84
N LYS A 194 22.98 18.67 13.16
CA LYS A 194 24.37 19.13 13.35
C LYS A 194 24.87 20.05 12.25
N GLY A 195 24.14 20.26 11.17
CA GLY A 195 24.42 21.21 10.08
C GLY A 195 23.33 22.28 10.01
#